data_041bb6df5602eb5558a3f3f861d4585b
#
_entry.id   041bb6df5602eb5558a3f3f861d4585b
#
_cell.length_a   1.000
_cell.length_b   1.000
_cell.length_c   1.000
_cell.angle_alpha   90.00
_cell.angle_beta   90.00
_cell.angle_gamma   90.00
#
_symmetry.space_group_name_H-M   'P 1'
#
loop_
_entity.id
_entity.type
_entity.pdbx_description
1 polymer ?
#
loop_
_entity_poly.entity_id
_entity_poly.type
_entity_poly.pdbx_seq_one_letter_code
_entity_poly.pdbx_strand_id
1 'polypeptide(L)'
;VVVAGPEARLYHTVLHEIPPNPAVPWDITEERPGYHLEATVAFADLRAGDFCGAFISGGRAPEYIRYDETLRRVVREIAGAGKPIACLCHGIEILAAAGCIAGKRVTTVPKCALDAEQGGATYVDEDVVLDGRLVTGRGYGQNTDVLKHFLRLLREAGA
;
A
#
# COMPACT_ATOMS: atom_id res chain seq x y z
N VAL A 1 9.46 -9.14 10.50
CA VAL A 1 8.55 -8.79 9.38
C VAL A 1 7.69 -10.01 9.08
N VAL A 2 6.39 -9.78 8.93
CA VAL A 2 5.41 -10.80 8.55
C VAL A 2 4.83 -10.39 7.21
N VAL A 3 4.71 -11.32 6.28
CA VAL A 3 4.02 -11.12 5.00
C VAL A 3 2.64 -11.73 5.11
N ALA A 4 1.61 -10.91 4.91
CA ALA A 4 0.22 -11.32 5.02
C ALA A 4 -0.47 -11.33 3.65
N GLY A 5 -1.39 -12.27 3.47
CA GLY A 5 -2.21 -12.41 2.28
C GLY A 5 -3.63 -12.87 2.62
N PRO A 6 -4.53 -12.99 1.64
CA PRO A 6 -5.85 -13.59 1.86
C PRO A 6 -5.77 -14.97 2.52
N GLU A 7 -4.78 -15.75 2.15
CA GLU A 7 -4.44 -17.06 2.72
C GLU A 7 -2.94 -17.15 2.98
N ALA A 8 -2.52 -17.96 3.93
CA ALA A 8 -1.11 -18.28 4.15
C ALA A 8 -0.64 -19.30 3.10
N ARG A 9 -0.04 -18.83 2.02
CA ARG A 9 0.46 -19.66 0.91
C ARG A 9 1.46 -18.93 0.02
N LEU A 10 2.05 -19.66 -0.90
CA LEU A 10 2.85 -19.09 -1.98
C LEU A 10 1.93 -18.44 -3.05
N TYR A 11 2.21 -17.21 -3.37
CA TYR A 11 1.53 -16.46 -4.44
C TYR A 11 2.48 -16.26 -5.61
N HIS A 12 1.93 -16.35 -6.82
CA HIS A 12 2.60 -15.90 -8.03
C HIS A 12 2.32 -14.42 -8.23
N THR A 13 3.36 -13.63 -8.40
CA THR A 13 3.23 -12.21 -8.75
C THR A 13 3.21 -12.02 -10.26
N VAL A 14 2.83 -10.84 -10.70
CA VAL A 14 2.92 -10.43 -12.09
C VAL A 14 3.81 -9.21 -12.23
N LEU A 15 4.50 -9.12 -13.34
CA LEU A 15 5.20 -7.92 -13.78
C LEU A 15 4.28 -7.15 -14.72
N HIS A 16 4.12 -5.87 -14.43
CA HIS A 16 3.45 -4.93 -15.33
C HIS A 16 4.50 -4.15 -16.09
N GLU A 17 4.43 -4.20 -17.40
CA GLU A 17 5.34 -3.45 -18.25
C GLU A 17 4.53 -2.60 -19.24
N ILE A 18 4.97 -1.36 -19.40
CA ILE A 18 4.54 -0.54 -20.53
C ILE A 18 5.44 -0.97 -21.68
N PRO A 19 4.90 -1.46 -22.80
CA PRO A 19 5.71 -1.87 -23.93
C PRO A 19 6.64 -0.72 -24.38
N PRO A 20 7.92 -0.98 -24.57
CA PRO A 20 8.86 0.06 -24.97
C PRO A 20 8.69 0.50 -26.43
N ASN A 21 7.79 -0.15 -27.17
CA ASN A 21 7.55 0.16 -28.57
C ASN A 21 6.59 1.36 -28.70
N PRO A 22 7.06 2.50 -29.25
CA PRO A 22 6.22 3.69 -29.40
C PRO A 22 5.04 3.51 -30.39
N ALA A 23 5.04 2.44 -31.19
CA ALA A 23 3.93 2.11 -32.07
C ALA A 23 2.79 1.40 -31.33
N VAL A 24 3.01 0.93 -30.09
CA VAL A 24 1.99 0.36 -29.23
C VAL A 24 1.41 1.49 -28.36
N PRO A 25 0.09 1.63 -28.24
CA PRO A 25 -0.50 2.63 -27.36
C PRO A 25 0.08 2.54 -25.95
N TRP A 26 0.54 3.65 -25.42
CA TRP A 26 1.23 3.74 -24.12
C TRP A 26 0.32 3.38 -22.91
N ASP A 27 -0.97 3.34 -23.08
CA ASP A 27 -1.97 2.95 -22.11
C ASP A 27 -2.20 1.43 -22.04
N ILE A 28 -1.59 0.66 -22.95
CA ILE A 28 -1.62 -0.80 -22.92
C ILE A 28 -0.41 -1.30 -22.12
N THR A 29 -0.70 -2.08 -21.07
CA THR A 29 0.33 -2.76 -20.28
C THR A 29 0.31 -4.26 -20.59
N GLU A 30 1.50 -4.85 -20.67
CA GLU A 30 1.66 -6.30 -20.69
C GLU A 30 1.83 -6.84 -19.28
N GLU A 31 1.18 -7.97 -19.01
CA GLU A 31 1.39 -8.72 -17.78
C GLU A 31 2.20 -9.99 -18.10
N ARG A 32 3.27 -10.17 -17.35
CA ARG A 32 4.11 -11.37 -17.43
C ARG A 32 4.25 -12.02 -16.06
N PRO A 33 4.47 -13.34 -15.98
CA PRO A 33 4.78 -13.98 -14.72
C PRO A 33 5.96 -13.29 -14.04
N GLY A 34 5.78 -12.91 -12.79
CA GLY A 34 6.80 -12.30 -11.95
C GLY A 34 7.42 -13.31 -10.99
N TYR A 35 7.79 -12.84 -9.82
CA TYR A 35 8.36 -13.65 -8.75
C TYR A 35 7.29 -14.38 -7.95
N HIS A 36 7.75 -15.19 -7.01
CA HIS A 36 6.89 -15.78 -6.00
C HIS A 36 7.00 -14.98 -4.70
N LEU A 37 5.90 -14.85 -3.98
CA LEU A 37 5.85 -14.25 -2.66
C LEU A 37 5.08 -15.20 -1.72
N GLU A 38 5.73 -15.61 -0.65
CA GLU A 38 5.08 -16.41 0.38
C GLU A 38 4.39 -15.49 1.39
N ALA A 39 3.07 -15.62 1.52
CA ALA A 39 2.36 -15.07 2.66
C ALA A 39 2.39 -16.09 3.79
N THR A 40 3.01 -15.70 4.91
CA THR A 40 3.20 -16.58 6.08
C THR A 40 2.00 -16.55 7.01
N VAL A 41 1.09 -15.57 6.86
CA VAL A 41 -0.11 -15.40 7.68
C VAL A 41 -1.30 -14.99 6.81
N ALA A 42 -2.46 -15.59 7.07
CA ALA A 42 -3.71 -15.16 6.47
C ALA A 42 -4.24 -13.87 7.10
N PHE A 43 -4.98 -13.04 6.34
CA PHE A 43 -5.59 -11.83 6.90
C PHE A 43 -6.52 -12.15 8.10
N ALA A 44 -7.19 -13.31 8.09
CA ALA A 44 -8.07 -13.75 9.16
C ALA A 44 -7.35 -13.93 10.51
N ASP A 45 -6.06 -14.26 10.46
CA ASP A 45 -5.25 -14.53 11.64
C ASP A 45 -4.49 -13.30 12.16
N LEU A 46 -4.56 -12.18 11.44
CA LEU A 46 -3.91 -10.94 11.84
C LEU A 46 -4.59 -10.29 13.05
N ARG A 47 -3.78 -9.90 14.01
CA ARG A 47 -4.18 -9.07 15.15
C ARG A 47 -3.36 -7.80 15.14
N ALA A 48 -4.01 -6.67 15.01
CA ALA A 48 -3.32 -5.37 14.94
C ALA A 48 -2.43 -5.09 16.15
N GLY A 49 -2.75 -5.68 17.31
CA GLY A 49 -1.94 -5.58 18.55
C GLY A 49 -0.53 -6.14 18.41
N ASP A 50 -0.34 -7.15 17.56
CA ASP A 50 0.94 -7.87 17.42
C ASP A 50 1.96 -7.13 16.55
N PHE A 51 1.58 -6.01 15.93
CA PHE A 51 2.42 -5.28 15.01
C PHE A 51 2.69 -3.84 15.48
N CYS A 52 3.89 -3.36 15.24
CA CYS A 52 4.29 -1.98 15.50
C CYS A 52 3.91 -1.01 14.35
N GLY A 53 3.53 -1.52 13.19
CA GLY A 53 3.11 -0.75 12.03
C GLY A 53 2.79 -1.64 10.84
N ALA A 54 2.40 -1.03 9.71
CA ALA A 54 2.09 -1.75 8.49
C ALA A 54 2.74 -1.10 7.27
N PHE A 55 3.23 -1.94 6.35
CA PHE A 55 3.67 -1.53 5.03
C PHE A 55 2.72 -2.13 3.99
N ILE A 56 2.09 -1.28 3.20
CA ILE A 56 1.12 -1.67 2.17
C ILE A 56 1.78 -1.47 0.81
N SER A 57 2.07 -2.57 0.13
CA SER A 57 2.68 -2.55 -1.19
C SER A 57 1.70 -2.15 -2.28
N GLY A 58 2.24 -1.75 -3.42
CA GLY A 58 1.47 -1.47 -4.63
C GLY A 58 1.29 -2.71 -5.51
N GLY A 59 1.35 -2.47 -6.81
CA GLY A 59 1.00 -3.45 -7.84
C GLY A 59 -0.51 -3.54 -7.99
N ARG A 60 -1.01 -4.61 -8.61
CA ARG A 60 -2.45 -4.77 -8.83
C ARG A 60 -3.20 -5.50 -7.72
N ALA A 61 -2.49 -6.13 -6.79
CA ALA A 61 -3.13 -6.81 -5.66
C ALA A 61 -4.12 -5.90 -4.89
N PRO A 62 -3.82 -4.63 -4.60
CA PRO A 62 -4.74 -3.73 -3.93
C PRO A 62 -6.11 -3.60 -4.60
N GLU A 63 -6.18 -3.60 -5.93
CA GLU A 63 -7.43 -3.52 -6.69
C GLU A 63 -8.42 -4.64 -6.31
N TYR A 64 -7.91 -5.79 -5.90
CA TYR A 64 -8.69 -6.98 -5.55
C TYR A 64 -8.86 -7.13 -4.05
N ILE A 65 -7.78 -7.04 -3.28
CA ILE A 65 -7.82 -7.31 -1.83
C ILE A 65 -8.44 -6.19 -1.02
N ARG A 66 -8.62 -4.98 -1.57
CA ARG A 66 -9.34 -3.87 -0.91
C ARG A 66 -10.78 -4.20 -0.55
N TYR A 67 -11.36 -5.25 -1.13
CA TYR A 67 -12.70 -5.74 -0.81
C TYR A 67 -12.73 -6.68 0.40
N ASP A 68 -11.57 -7.17 0.85
CA ASP A 68 -11.48 -8.04 2.02
C ASP A 68 -11.77 -7.24 3.31
N GLU A 69 -12.87 -7.59 3.97
CA GLU A 69 -13.32 -6.88 5.19
C GLU A 69 -12.35 -7.09 6.36
N THR A 70 -11.72 -8.25 6.44
CA THR A 70 -10.75 -8.56 7.51
C THR A 70 -9.51 -7.69 7.36
N LEU A 71 -8.97 -7.58 6.14
CA LEU A 71 -7.86 -6.68 5.85
C LEU A 71 -8.22 -5.23 6.21
N ARG A 72 -9.38 -4.74 5.76
CA ARG A 72 -9.83 -3.38 6.06
C ARG A 72 -9.95 -3.14 7.56
N ARG A 73 -10.49 -4.11 8.30
CA ARG A 73 -10.60 -4.04 9.77
C ARG A 73 -9.22 -3.92 10.42
N VAL A 74 -8.28 -4.79 10.07
CA VAL A 74 -6.92 -4.77 10.63
C VAL A 74 -6.21 -3.46 10.34
N VAL A 75 -6.32 -2.95 9.11
CA VAL A 75 -5.74 -1.66 8.72
C VAL A 75 -6.34 -0.51 9.53
N ARG A 76 -7.68 -0.50 9.73
CA ARG A 76 -8.34 0.49 10.61
C ARG A 76 -7.85 0.42 12.05
N GLU A 77 -7.68 -0.78 12.58
CA GLU A 77 -7.19 -0.98 13.95
C GLU A 77 -5.75 -0.48 14.12
N ILE A 78 -4.87 -0.75 13.15
CA ILE A 78 -3.49 -0.24 13.15
C ILE A 78 -3.48 1.30 13.08
N ALA A 79 -4.26 1.88 12.16
CA ALA A 79 -4.38 3.33 12.03
C ALA A 79 -4.98 3.98 13.28
N GLY A 80 -6.07 3.41 13.81
CA GLY A 80 -6.74 3.89 15.01
C GLY A 80 -5.89 3.80 16.28
N ALA A 81 -4.96 2.85 16.34
CA ALA A 81 -3.96 2.75 17.40
C ALA A 81 -2.79 3.75 17.24
N GLY A 82 -2.82 4.60 16.22
CA GLY A 82 -1.77 5.58 15.95
C GLY A 82 -0.44 4.95 15.53
N LYS A 83 -0.45 3.71 15.06
CA LYS A 83 0.75 3.02 14.59
C LYS A 83 1.16 3.52 13.21
N PRO A 84 2.47 3.56 12.91
CA PRO A 84 2.96 3.97 11.60
C PRO A 84 2.43 3.08 10.47
N ILE A 85 2.03 3.72 9.39
CA ILE A 85 1.65 3.05 8.15
C ILE A 85 2.46 3.66 6.99
N ALA A 86 3.05 2.80 6.18
CA ALA A 86 3.62 3.18 4.90
C ALA A 86 2.82 2.55 3.76
N CYS A 87 2.68 3.29 2.67
CA CYS A 87 1.90 2.87 1.53
C CYS A 87 2.56 3.32 0.21
N LEU A 88 2.53 2.48 -0.80
CA LEU A 88 3.07 2.77 -2.12
C LEU A 88 2.04 2.53 -3.22
N CYS A 89 2.07 3.42 -4.23
CA CYS A 89 1.37 3.20 -5.49
C CYS A 89 -0.13 2.86 -5.25
N HIS A 90 -0.66 1.79 -5.86
CA HIS A 90 -2.04 1.34 -5.68
C HIS A 90 -2.40 0.93 -4.24
N GLY A 91 -1.43 0.76 -3.35
CA GLY A 91 -1.72 0.47 -1.94
C GLY A 91 -2.65 1.48 -1.27
N ILE A 92 -2.72 2.71 -1.80
CA ILE A 92 -3.63 3.75 -1.32
C ILE A 92 -5.11 3.32 -1.38
N GLU A 93 -5.47 2.45 -2.32
CA GLU A 93 -6.83 1.94 -2.48
C GLU A 93 -7.30 1.15 -1.24
N ILE A 94 -6.37 0.41 -0.60
CA ILE A 94 -6.66 -0.31 0.64
C ILE A 94 -6.94 0.68 1.78
N LEU A 95 -6.12 1.74 1.88
CA LEU A 95 -6.29 2.77 2.91
C LEU A 95 -7.58 3.56 2.71
N ALA A 96 -7.91 3.89 1.45
CA ALA A 96 -9.17 4.54 1.08
C ALA A 96 -10.37 3.65 1.46
N ALA A 97 -10.35 2.38 1.04
CA ALA A 97 -11.38 1.41 1.36
C ALA A 97 -11.52 1.13 2.87
N ALA A 98 -10.43 1.23 3.62
CA ALA A 98 -10.45 1.13 5.08
C ALA A 98 -10.90 2.42 5.78
N GLY A 99 -11.06 3.54 5.07
CA GLY A 99 -11.45 4.83 5.66
C GLY A 99 -10.34 5.48 6.52
N CYS A 100 -9.07 5.21 6.22
CA CYS A 100 -7.95 5.61 7.06
C CYS A 100 -7.25 6.91 6.61
N ILE A 101 -7.68 7.51 5.50
CA ILE A 101 -7.00 8.66 4.88
C ILE A 101 -7.82 9.96 4.86
N ALA A 102 -9.02 9.96 5.40
CA ALA A 102 -9.85 11.16 5.46
C ALA A 102 -9.13 12.30 6.19
N GLY A 103 -9.08 13.47 5.55
CA GLY A 103 -8.40 14.66 6.06
C GLY A 103 -6.86 14.60 6.01
N LYS A 104 -6.27 13.56 5.41
CA LYS A 104 -4.82 13.41 5.25
C LYS A 104 -4.34 13.96 3.93
N ARG A 105 -3.09 14.44 3.90
CA ARG A 105 -2.34 14.66 2.66
C ARG A 105 -1.67 13.36 2.26
N VAL A 106 -1.83 12.96 1.01
CA VAL A 106 -1.27 11.71 0.49
C VAL A 106 -0.76 11.87 -0.93
N THR A 107 0.18 11.02 -1.31
CA THR A 107 0.55 10.82 -2.71
C THR A 107 0.33 9.37 -3.12
N THR A 108 0.19 9.15 -4.40
CA THR A 108 0.00 7.83 -5.01
C THR A 108 0.33 7.91 -6.50
N VAL A 109 0.31 6.78 -7.19
CA VAL A 109 0.36 6.81 -8.65
C VAL A 109 -0.83 7.64 -9.18
N PRO A 110 -0.64 8.52 -10.20
CA PRO A 110 -1.67 9.46 -10.62
C PRO A 110 -3.03 8.84 -10.93
N LYS A 111 -3.07 7.61 -11.44
CA LYS A 111 -4.32 6.91 -11.74
C LYS A 111 -5.15 6.52 -10.50
N CYS A 112 -4.55 6.52 -9.31
CA CYS A 112 -5.23 6.27 -8.03
C CYS A 112 -5.52 7.56 -7.24
N ALA A 113 -5.24 8.74 -7.83
CA ALA A 113 -5.52 10.02 -7.16
C ALA A 113 -7.00 10.16 -6.79
N LEU A 114 -7.88 9.75 -7.70
CA LEU A 114 -9.33 9.79 -7.47
C LEU A 114 -9.77 8.90 -6.31
N ASP A 115 -9.17 7.70 -6.16
CA ASP A 115 -9.44 6.82 -5.01
C ASP A 115 -9.05 7.49 -3.69
N ALA A 116 -7.90 8.19 -3.67
CA ALA A 116 -7.47 8.96 -2.50
C ALA A 116 -8.43 10.09 -2.17
N GLU A 117 -8.86 10.86 -3.16
CA GLU A 117 -9.80 11.98 -3.01
C GLU A 117 -11.18 11.50 -2.56
N GLN A 118 -11.70 10.42 -3.15
CA GLN A 118 -12.95 9.79 -2.74
C GLN A 118 -12.87 9.21 -1.32
N GLY A 119 -11.67 8.78 -0.89
CA GLY A 119 -11.37 8.40 0.49
C GLY A 119 -11.27 9.58 1.45
N GLY A 120 -11.50 10.82 0.98
CA GLY A 120 -11.49 12.04 1.77
C GLY A 120 -10.10 12.62 2.02
N ALA A 121 -9.07 12.17 1.31
CA ALA A 121 -7.72 12.71 1.39
C ALA A 121 -7.51 13.89 0.43
N THR A 122 -6.47 14.68 0.67
CA THR A 122 -5.94 15.64 -0.29
C THR A 122 -4.79 14.97 -1.05
N TYR A 123 -4.99 14.71 -2.33
CA TYR A 123 -3.91 14.24 -3.20
C TYR A 123 -2.88 15.35 -3.43
N VAL A 124 -1.60 14.98 -3.30
CA VAL A 124 -0.46 15.87 -3.54
C VAL A 124 0.45 15.21 -4.58
N ASP A 125 0.76 15.95 -5.63
CA ASP A 125 1.63 15.49 -6.73
C ASP A 125 3.12 15.59 -6.35
N GLU A 126 3.51 14.83 -5.31
CA GLU A 126 4.87 14.72 -4.81
C GLU A 126 5.32 13.25 -4.83
N ASP A 127 6.63 13.02 -4.77
CA ASP A 127 7.17 11.67 -4.77
C ASP A 127 6.89 10.93 -3.47
N VAL A 128 7.00 11.62 -2.34
CA VAL A 128 6.74 11.06 -1.00
C VAL A 128 6.05 12.13 -0.15
N VAL A 129 4.99 11.74 0.52
CA VAL A 129 4.25 12.58 1.46
C VAL A 129 4.24 11.91 2.83
N LEU A 130 4.61 12.69 3.85
CA LEU A 130 4.49 12.33 5.26
C LEU A 130 3.40 13.19 5.91
N ASP A 131 2.38 12.53 6.47
CA ASP A 131 1.33 13.18 7.25
C ASP A 131 1.11 12.44 8.58
N GLY A 132 1.66 12.99 9.64
CA GLY A 132 1.66 12.35 10.95
C GLY A 132 2.39 11.01 10.94
N ARG A 133 1.67 9.92 11.13
CA ARG A 133 2.22 8.56 11.11
C ARG A 133 1.96 7.81 9.79
N LEU A 134 1.45 8.50 8.79
CA LEU A 134 1.24 7.95 7.46
C LEU A 134 2.34 8.45 6.50
N VAL A 135 3.01 7.51 5.85
CA VAL A 135 3.96 7.78 4.76
C VAL A 135 3.40 7.19 3.48
N THR A 136 3.24 8.02 2.46
CA THR A 136 2.80 7.56 1.15
C THR A 136 3.86 7.87 0.09
N GLY A 137 3.98 7.00 -0.89
CA GLY A 137 4.90 7.16 -2.02
C GLY A 137 4.22 6.93 -3.35
N ARG A 138 4.63 7.71 -4.36
CA ARG A 138 4.07 7.65 -5.70
C ARG A 138 4.14 6.25 -6.31
N GLY A 139 5.25 5.56 -6.18
CA GLY A 139 5.45 4.26 -6.79
C GLY A 139 6.70 3.54 -6.28
N TYR A 140 7.07 2.47 -6.95
CA TYR A 140 8.21 1.63 -6.54
C TYR A 140 9.55 2.37 -6.54
N GLY A 141 9.72 3.40 -7.36
CA GLY A 141 10.92 4.23 -7.38
C GLY A 141 11.17 4.97 -6.07
N GLN A 142 10.13 5.23 -5.28
CA GLN A 142 10.19 5.93 -4.00
C GLN A 142 10.35 5.00 -2.80
N ASN A 143 10.54 3.69 -3.03
CA ASN A 143 10.61 2.67 -1.99
C ASN A 143 11.62 3.01 -0.88
N THR A 144 12.82 3.44 -1.29
CA THR A 144 13.89 3.78 -0.35
C THR A 144 13.51 4.92 0.57
N ASP A 145 12.93 5.99 0.04
CA ASP A 145 12.60 7.17 0.83
C ASP A 145 11.38 6.93 1.72
N VAL A 146 10.36 6.21 1.21
CA VAL A 146 9.23 5.76 2.02
C VAL A 146 9.70 4.90 3.19
N LEU A 147 10.59 3.93 2.95
CA LEU A 147 11.13 3.07 4.00
C LEU A 147 11.97 3.83 5.03
N LYS A 148 12.77 4.82 4.62
CA LYS A 148 13.51 5.68 5.57
C LYS A 148 12.56 6.36 6.55
N HIS A 149 11.50 7.00 6.03
CA HIS A 149 10.52 7.66 6.87
C HIS A 149 9.76 6.67 7.75
N PHE A 150 9.34 5.55 7.19
CA PHE A 150 8.61 4.52 7.94
C PHE A 150 9.44 3.93 9.08
N LEU A 151 10.69 3.56 8.82
CA LEU A 151 11.59 3.03 9.85
C LEU A 151 11.88 4.06 10.96
N ARG A 152 11.98 5.33 10.62
CA ARG A 152 12.09 6.40 11.61
C ARG A 152 10.85 6.44 12.50
N LEU A 153 9.65 6.44 11.91
CA LEU A 153 8.40 6.45 12.67
C LEU A 153 8.24 5.22 13.57
N LEU A 154 8.69 4.05 13.13
CA LEU A 154 8.68 2.83 13.93
C LEU A 154 9.59 2.99 15.17
N ARG A 155 10.81 3.50 15.00
CA ARG A 155 11.74 3.75 16.11
C ARG A 155 11.18 4.77 17.11
N GLU A 156 10.56 5.84 16.62
CA GLU A 156 9.90 6.84 17.45
C GLU A 156 8.71 6.27 18.24
N ALA A 157 8.09 5.21 17.71
CA ALA A 157 7.01 4.47 18.37
C ALA A 157 7.48 3.40 19.35
N GLY A 158 8.80 3.21 19.50
CA GLY A 158 9.39 2.25 20.45
C GLY A 158 9.50 0.82 19.91
N ALA A 159 9.56 0.67 18.59
CA ALA A 159 9.72 -0.64 17.90
C ALA A 159 11.19 -0.97 17.63
#